data_d69ce8c47ec0781f3459c8c3d0ebfb8c
#
_entry.id   d69ce8c47ec0781f3459c8c3d0ebfb8c
#
_cell.length_a   1.000
_cell.length_b   1.000
_cell.length_c   1.000
_cell.angle_alpha   90.00
_cell.angle_beta   90.00
_cell.angle_gamma   90.00
#
_symmetry.space_group_name_H-M   'P 1'
#
loop_
_entity.id
_entity.type
_entity.pdbx_description
1 polymer ?
#
loop_
_entity_poly.entity_id
_entity_poly.type
_entity_poly.pdbx_seq_one_letter_code
_entity_poly.pdbx_strand_id
1 'polypeptide(L)'
;MLRFSPGACEAGLTALQQGAPILTDTAMAAAAVAPMAQRTLQTNVRTVLEWAPDQAPSGSTRTAAGMERAWQELSAAGPAPLVLIGSAPTALEVLLEQVAAGAPAPSLVIGMPVGFVGVAESKRHLAQSGLDHIRLD
;
A
#
# COMPACT_ATOMS: atom_id res chain seq x y z
N MET A 1 4.15 19.00 -2.14
CA MET A 1 4.61 18.78 -3.53
C MET A 1 4.70 17.29 -3.80
N LEU A 2 4.30 16.87 -4.98
CA LEU A 2 4.37 15.46 -5.37
C LEU A 2 5.83 15.02 -5.58
N ARG A 3 6.21 13.91 -4.98
CA ARG A 3 7.57 13.35 -5.04
C ARG A 3 7.54 11.92 -5.57
N PHE A 4 8.48 11.61 -6.43
CA PHE A 4 8.65 10.29 -7.04
C PHE A 4 10.05 9.77 -6.73
N SER A 5 10.18 8.52 -6.31
CA SER A 5 11.48 7.87 -6.34
C SER A 5 11.93 7.63 -7.79
N PRO A 6 13.24 7.53 -8.07
CA PRO A 6 13.70 7.26 -9.43
C PRO A 6 13.08 5.98 -9.99
N GLY A 7 12.47 6.06 -11.18
CA GLY A 7 11.85 4.92 -11.85
C GLY A 7 10.51 4.45 -11.26
N ALA A 8 9.90 5.20 -10.34
CA ALA A 8 8.67 4.78 -9.66
C ALA A 8 7.52 4.49 -10.61
N CYS A 9 7.24 5.39 -11.53
CA CYS A 9 6.13 5.22 -12.50
C CYS A 9 6.36 4.01 -13.40
N GLU A 10 7.57 3.81 -13.85
CA GLU A 10 7.94 2.67 -14.70
C GLU A 10 7.81 1.35 -13.95
N ALA A 11 8.26 1.31 -12.69
CA ALA A 11 8.13 0.13 -11.84
C ALA A 11 6.67 -0.24 -11.62
N GLY A 12 5.82 0.74 -11.33
CA GLY A 12 4.39 0.52 -11.16
C GLY A 12 3.71 0.05 -12.44
N LEU A 13 4.02 0.67 -13.57
CA LEU A 13 3.45 0.30 -14.87
C LEU A 13 3.84 -1.13 -15.24
N THR A 14 5.10 -1.48 -15.10
CA THR A 14 5.59 -2.84 -15.37
C THR A 14 4.88 -3.87 -14.50
N ALA A 15 4.76 -3.60 -13.20
CA ALA A 15 4.09 -4.50 -12.28
C ALA A 15 2.62 -4.72 -12.65
N LEU A 16 1.90 -3.66 -12.97
CA LEU A 16 0.50 -3.72 -13.38
C LEU A 16 0.34 -4.51 -14.69
N GLN A 17 1.23 -4.33 -15.65
CA GLN A 17 1.25 -5.09 -16.89
C GLN A 17 1.51 -6.58 -16.67
N GLN A 18 2.24 -6.93 -15.61
CA GLN A 18 2.51 -8.30 -15.21
C GLN A 18 1.40 -8.91 -14.34
N GLY A 19 0.32 -8.19 -14.11
CA GLY A 19 -0.82 -8.67 -13.36
C GLY A 19 -0.73 -8.48 -11.84
N ALA A 20 0.15 -7.60 -11.36
CA ALA A 20 0.21 -7.30 -9.93
C ALA A 20 -1.13 -6.76 -9.42
N PRO A 21 -1.64 -7.26 -8.28
CA PRO A 21 -2.84 -6.72 -7.68
C PRO A 21 -2.60 -5.34 -7.09
N ILE A 22 -3.68 -4.59 -6.89
CA ILE A 22 -3.67 -3.30 -6.19
C ILE A 22 -4.25 -3.52 -4.82
N LEU A 23 -3.51 -3.14 -3.78
CA LEU A 23 -3.93 -3.22 -2.39
C LEU A 23 -4.10 -1.81 -1.82
N THR A 24 -5.28 -1.51 -1.28
CA THR A 24 -5.59 -0.20 -0.70
C THR A 24 -5.79 -0.28 0.80
N ASP A 25 -5.58 0.83 1.49
CA ASP A 25 -5.82 0.94 2.93
C ASP A 25 -7.29 1.09 3.29
N THR A 26 -8.12 1.60 2.37
CA THR A 26 -9.55 1.83 2.61
C THR A 26 -10.41 1.24 1.51
N ALA A 27 -11.66 0.92 1.85
CA ALA A 27 -12.65 0.47 0.87
C ALA A 27 -12.99 1.59 -0.13
N MET A 28 -12.98 2.84 0.31
CA MET A 28 -13.26 3.98 -0.56
C MET A 28 -12.18 4.14 -1.63
N ALA A 29 -10.91 4.01 -1.28
CA ALA A 29 -9.81 4.03 -2.25
C ALA A 29 -9.93 2.88 -3.24
N ALA A 30 -10.26 1.67 -2.78
CA ALA A 30 -10.48 0.53 -3.66
C ALA A 30 -11.62 0.79 -4.63
N ALA A 31 -12.75 1.30 -4.15
CA ALA A 31 -13.89 1.63 -5.00
C ALA A 31 -13.57 2.69 -6.05
N ALA A 32 -12.71 3.65 -5.70
CA ALA A 32 -12.32 4.72 -6.62
C ALA A 32 -11.48 4.22 -7.81
N VAL A 33 -10.59 3.26 -7.58
CA VAL A 33 -9.67 2.78 -8.63
C VAL A 33 -10.14 1.52 -9.34
N ALA A 34 -11.05 0.74 -8.75
CA ALA A 34 -11.49 -0.54 -9.29
C ALA A 34 -12.08 -0.45 -10.71
N PRO A 35 -12.94 0.52 -11.06
CA PRO A 35 -13.49 0.60 -12.41
C PRO A 35 -12.42 0.79 -13.48
N MET A 36 -11.42 1.63 -13.22
CA MET A 36 -10.32 1.86 -14.15
C MET A 36 -9.43 0.63 -14.25
N ALA A 37 -9.08 0.01 -13.13
CA ALA A 37 -8.23 -1.17 -13.10
C ALA A 37 -8.85 -2.34 -13.87
N GLN A 38 -10.16 -2.54 -13.72
CA GLN A 38 -10.87 -3.59 -14.47
C GLN A 38 -10.92 -3.32 -15.97
N ARG A 39 -11.20 -2.07 -16.37
CA ARG A 39 -11.32 -1.72 -17.78
C ARG A 39 -10.00 -1.80 -18.54
N THR A 40 -8.91 -1.39 -17.90
CA THR A 40 -7.63 -1.21 -18.59
C THR A 40 -6.66 -2.36 -18.38
N LEU A 41 -6.65 -2.97 -17.19
CA LEU A 41 -5.64 -3.92 -16.76
C LEU A 41 -6.21 -5.29 -16.42
N GLN A 42 -7.52 -5.38 -16.24
CA GLN A 42 -8.19 -6.57 -15.70
C GLN A 42 -7.54 -7.04 -14.38
N THR A 43 -7.09 -6.08 -13.58
CA THR A 43 -6.38 -6.31 -12.32
C THR A 43 -7.35 -6.25 -11.14
N ASN A 44 -7.11 -7.12 -10.15
CA ASN A 44 -7.86 -7.13 -8.91
C ASN A 44 -7.44 -5.96 -8.01
N VAL A 45 -8.45 -5.28 -7.47
CA VAL A 45 -8.27 -4.24 -6.45
C VAL A 45 -8.87 -4.74 -5.15
N ARG A 46 -8.08 -4.80 -4.10
CA ARG A 46 -8.48 -5.28 -2.77
C ARG A 46 -8.12 -4.27 -1.70
N THR A 47 -8.84 -4.29 -0.60
CA THR A 47 -8.53 -3.44 0.56
C THR A 47 -8.00 -4.30 1.71
N VAL A 48 -7.08 -3.73 2.50
CA VAL A 48 -6.56 -4.42 3.70
C VAL A 48 -7.67 -4.76 4.71
N LEU A 49 -8.80 -4.07 4.64
CA LEU A 49 -9.95 -4.35 5.51
C LEU A 49 -10.54 -5.73 5.32
N GLU A 50 -10.30 -6.39 4.19
CA GLU A 50 -10.73 -7.78 3.97
C GLU A 50 -10.02 -8.75 4.92
N TRP A 51 -8.84 -8.38 5.42
CA TRP A 51 -8.06 -9.16 6.39
C TRP A 51 -8.13 -8.61 7.81
N ALA A 52 -8.80 -7.46 7.98
CA ALA A 52 -8.87 -6.81 9.29
C ALA A 52 -9.80 -7.55 10.24
N PRO A 53 -9.50 -7.59 11.55
CA PRO A 53 -10.44 -8.09 12.54
C PRO A 53 -11.64 -7.14 12.69
N ASP A 54 -12.73 -7.63 13.28
CA ASP A 54 -13.92 -6.82 13.51
C ASP A 54 -13.66 -5.61 14.41
N GLN A 55 -12.74 -5.77 15.38
CA GLN A 55 -12.32 -4.71 16.28
C GLN A 55 -10.81 -4.54 16.22
N ALA A 56 -10.35 -3.30 16.38
CA ALA A 56 -8.94 -3.00 16.40
C ALA A 56 -8.27 -3.70 17.60
N PRO A 57 -7.11 -4.35 17.38
CA PRO A 57 -6.32 -4.89 18.49
C PRO A 57 -5.86 -3.77 19.42
N SER A 58 -5.61 -4.11 20.69
CA SER A 58 -5.11 -3.16 21.67
C SER A 58 -3.80 -2.52 21.19
N GLY A 59 -3.74 -1.19 21.20
CA GLY A 59 -2.56 -0.42 20.76
C GLY A 59 -2.35 -0.40 19.25
N SER A 60 -3.32 -0.81 18.45
CA SER A 60 -3.23 -0.87 16.99
C SER A 60 -4.50 -0.35 16.33
N THR A 61 -4.55 -0.44 15.01
CA THR A 61 -5.73 -0.09 14.20
C THR A 61 -6.18 -1.29 13.38
N ARG A 62 -7.43 -1.27 12.91
CA ARG A 62 -7.94 -2.30 12.00
C ARG A 62 -7.15 -2.34 10.70
N THR A 63 -6.78 -1.19 10.16
CA THR A 63 -6.00 -1.11 8.92
C THR A 63 -4.59 -1.64 9.10
N ALA A 64 -3.94 -1.38 10.24
CA ALA A 64 -2.63 -1.93 10.54
C ALA A 64 -2.66 -3.45 10.64
N ALA A 65 -3.61 -3.99 11.39
CA ALA A 65 -3.78 -5.44 11.52
C ALA A 65 -4.14 -6.09 10.18
N GLY A 66 -4.98 -5.44 9.39
CA GLY A 66 -5.34 -5.88 8.05
C GLY A 66 -4.14 -5.90 7.11
N MET A 67 -3.31 -4.85 7.13
CA MET A 67 -2.11 -4.78 6.31
C MET A 67 -1.13 -5.89 6.64
N GLU A 68 -0.92 -6.16 7.91
CA GLU A 68 -0.01 -7.22 8.34
C GLU A 68 -0.39 -8.57 7.72
N ARG A 69 -1.66 -8.95 7.85
CA ARG A 69 -2.16 -10.21 7.31
C ARG A 69 -2.21 -10.23 5.79
N ALA A 70 -2.69 -9.14 5.19
CA ALA A 70 -2.79 -9.01 3.74
C ALA A 70 -1.41 -9.14 3.08
N TRP A 71 -0.40 -8.49 3.65
CA TRP A 71 0.94 -8.51 3.07
C TRP A 71 1.57 -9.90 3.15
N GLN A 72 1.41 -10.59 4.28
CA GLN A 72 1.89 -11.97 4.44
C GLN A 72 1.30 -12.89 3.37
N GLU A 73 0.02 -12.76 3.08
CA GLU A 73 -0.67 -13.60 2.10
C GLU A 73 -0.34 -13.19 0.66
N LEU A 74 -0.51 -11.90 0.32
CA LEU A 74 -0.42 -11.43 -1.06
C LEU A 74 1.01 -11.38 -1.58
N SER A 75 1.98 -11.05 -0.74
CA SER A 75 3.37 -10.97 -1.17
C SER A 75 3.98 -12.33 -1.50
N ALA A 76 3.40 -13.41 -0.97
CA ALA A 76 3.84 -14.77 -1.25
C ALA A 76 3.10 -15.42 -2.43
N ALA A 77 2.00 -14.86 -2.89
CA ALA A 77 1.07 -15.52 -3.82
C ALA A 77 1.35 -15.24 -5.30
N GLY A 78 2.33 -14.39 -5.64
CA GLY A 78 2.60 -14.03 -7.04
C GLY A 78 3.33 -12.69 -7.15
N PRO A 79 3.09 -11.90 -8.22
CA PRO A 79 3.69 -10.58 -8.36
C PRO A 79 3.35 -9.69 -7.16
N ALA A 80 4.36 -9.00 -6.62
CA ALA A 80 4.16 -8.15 -5.46
C ALA A 80 3.13 -7.05 -5.74
N PRO A 81 2.14 -6.84 -4.83
CA PRO A 81 1.13 -5.83 -5.05
C PRO A 81 1.69 -4.41 -5.16
N LEU A 82 0.98 -3.59 -5.92
CA LEU A 82 1.08 -2.13 -5.82
C LEU A 82 0.21 -1.69 -4.65
N VAL A 83 0.74 -0.88 -3.75
CA VAL A 83 0.06 -0.46 -2.52
C VAL A 83 -0.32 1.00 -2.58
N LEU A 84 -1.59 1.30 -2.34
CA LEU A 84 -2.14 2.65 -2.33
C LEU A 84 -2.61 3.01 -0.92
N ILE A 85 -1.95 3.98 -0.31
CA ILE A 85 -2.28 4.49 1.02
C ILE A 85 -2.84 5.90 0.89
N GLY A 86 -4.12 6.06 1.17
CA GLY A 86 -4.81 7.34 1.06
C GLY A 86 -5.23 7.96 2.40
N SER A 87 -5.28 7.19 3.47
CA SER A 87 -5.82 7.67 4.76
C SER A 87 -5.10 7.12 5.99
N ALA A 88 -4.56 5.90 5.94
CA ALA A 88 -4.10 5.18 7.13
C ALA A 88 -2.58 5.15 7.25
N PRO A 89 -1.95 6.13 7.93
CA PRO A 89 -0.50 6.11 8.16
C PRO A 89 -0.05 4.86 8.92
N THR A 90 -0.87 4.31 9.80
CA THR A 90 -0.55 3.08 10.53
C THR A 90 -0.40 1.87 9.63
N ALA A 91 -1.21 1.75 8.58
CA ALA A 91 -1.07 0.68 7.59
C ALA A 91 0.25 0.81 6.82
N LEU A 92 0.63 2.03 6.46
CA LEU A 92 1.92 2.28 5.80
C LEU A 92 3.09 1.89 6.70
N GLU A 93 3.07 2.28 7.97
CA GLU A 93 4.12 1.92 8.92
C GLU A 93 4.28 0.41 9.06
N VAL A 94 3.19 -0.33 9.19
CA VAL A 94 3.23 -1.80 9.27
C VAL A 94 3.85 -2.41 8.01
N LEU A 95 3.48 -1.92 6.83
CA LEU A 95 4.09 -2.38 5.57
C LEU A 95 5.61 -2.16 5.58
N LEU A 96 6.05 -0.96 5.95
CA LEU A 96 7.48 -0.64 6.00
C LEU A 96 8.24 -1.50 7.01
N GLU A 97 7.64 -1.76 8.17
CA GLU A 97 8.22 -2.64 9.19
C GLU A 97 8.37 -4.07 8.68
N GLN A 98 7.36 -4.60 8.00
CA GLN A 98 7.42 -5.95 7.45
C GLN A 98 8.50 -6.10 6.38
N VAL A 99 8.61 -5.13 5.49
CA VAL A 99 9.65 -5.13 4.45
C VAL A 99 11.04 -5.02 5.09
N ALA A 100 11.21 -4.16 6.10
CA ALA A 100 12.47 -4.03 6.84
C ALA A 100 12.84 -5.33 7.57
N ALA A 101 11.86 -6.11 7.98
CA ALA A 101 12.05 -7.42 8.62
C ALA A 101 12.29 -8.57 7.62
N GLY A 102 12.34 -8.29 6.32
CA GLY A 102 12.66 -9.27 5.30
C GLY A 102 11.51 -9.73 4.41
N ALA A 103 10.30 -9.22 4.59
CA ALA A 103 9.19 -9.52 3.70
C ALA A 103 9.47 -9.00 2.27
N PRO A 104 8.88 -9.62 1.23
CA PRO A 104 9.01 -9.09 -0.12
C PRO A 104 8.56 -7.64 -0.23
N ALA A 105 9.30 -6.85 -1.01
CA ALA A 105 8.97 -5.44 -1.22
C ALA A 105 7.74 -5.30 -2.13
N PRO A 106 6.89 -4.27 -1.92
CA PRO A 106 5.84 -3.93 -2.87
C PRO A 106 6.45 -3.49 -4.21
N SER A 107 5.70 -3.65 -5.29
CA SER A 107 6.14 -3.19 -6.60
C SER A 107 6.18 -1.66 -6.71
N LEU A 108 5.28 -1.00 -6.00
CA LEU A 108 5.23 0.46 -5.85
C LEU A 108 4.37 0.79 -4.64
N VAL A 109 4.75 1.83 -3.90
CA VAL A 109 3.91 2.41 -2.85
C VAL A 109 3.49 3.81 -3.27
N ILE A 110 2.20 4.04 -3.41
CA ILE A 110 1.63 5.38 -3.53
C ILE A 110 1.17 5.78 -2.13
N GLY A 111 2.04 6.50 -1.43
CA GLY A 111 1.87 6.85 -0.02
C GLY A 111 1.46 8.29 0.15
N MET A 112 0.16 8.52 0.21
CA MET A 112 -0.42 9.85 0.34
C MET A 112 -1.44 9.92 1.49
N PRO A 113 -1.12 9.40 2.69
CA PRO A 113 -2.06 9.49 3.79
C PRO A 113 -2.33 10.96 4.13
N VAL A 114 -3.58 11.24 4.53
CA VAL A 114 -4.02 12.59 4.92
C VAL A 114 -4.34 12.64 6.40
N GLY A 115 -4.20 13.82 7.01
CA GLY A 115 -4.47 14.05 8.42
C GLY A 115 -3.28 14.63 9.15
N PHE A 116 -3.32 14.58 10.50
CA PHE A 116 -2.35 15.26 11.36
C PHE A 116 -1.53 14.29 12.22
N VAL A 117 -2.07 13.12 12.56
CA VAL A 117 -1.41 12.18 13.47
C VAL A 117 -0.66 11.12 12.69
N GLY A 118 0.66 11.14 12.80
CA GLY A 118 1.53 10.14 12.18
C GLY A 118 1.73 10.27 10.66
N VAL A 119 1.06 11.22 10.00
CA VAL A 119 1.10 11.37 8.55
C VAL A 119 2.47 11.81 8.04
N ALA A 120 3.01 12.90 8.57
CA ALA A 120 4.32 13.41 8.15
C ALA A 120 5.44 12.40 8.45
N GLU A 121 5.32 11.70 9.56
CA GLU A 121 6.29 10.70 9.99
C GLU A 121 6.29 9.48 9.07
N SER A 122 5.12 8.93 8.77
CA SER A 122 5.00 7.79 7.85
C SER A 122 5.53 8.11 6.45
N LYS A 123 5.27 9.31 5.94
CA LYS A 123 5.82 9.77 4.66
C LYS A 123 7.35 9.89 4.68
N ARG A 124 7.90 10.35 5.79
CA ARG A 124 9.36 10.41 5.98
C ARG A 124 9.96 9.01 6.00
N HIS A 125 9.36 8.08 6.71
CA HIS A 125 9.81 6.69 6.73
C HIS A 125 9.73 6.06 5.34
N LEU A 126 8.67 6.32 4.59
CA LEU A 126 8.57 5.87 3.20
C LEU A 126 9.70 6.45 2.34
N ALA A 127 9.99 7.74 2.46
CA ALA A 127 11.07 8.40 1.72
C ALA A 127 12.45 7.79 2.00
N GLN A 128 12.66 7.27 3.22
CA GLN A 128 13.92 6.68 3.66
C GLN A 128 13.98 5.16 3.44
N SER A 129 12.89 4.54 3.01
CA SER A 129 12.77 3.08 2.94
C SER A 129 13.56 2.43 1.81
N GLY A 130 13.92 3.19 0.78
CA GLY A 130 14.53 2.64 -0.44
C GLY A 130 13.54 1.98 -1.39
N LEU A 131 12.26 1.95 -1.05
CA LEU A 131 11.23 1.38 -1.92
C LEU A 131 10.86 2.33 -3.06
N ASP A 132 10.44 1.75 -4.19
CA ASP A 132 9.81 2.54 -5.25
C ASP A 132 8.53 3.16 -4.71
N HIS A 133 8.41 4.49 -4.77
CA HIS A 133 7.28 5.19 -4.18
C HIS A 133 6.92 6.49 -4.88
N ILE A 134 5.67 6.87 -4.71
CA ILE A 134 5.13 8.19 -5.00
C ILE A 134 4.51 8.71 -3.70
N ARG A 135 4.84 9.93 -3.30
CA ARG A 135 4.28 10.53 -2.08
C ARG A 135 3.97 12.01 -2.29
N LEU A 136 3.13 12.54 -1.43
CA LEU A 136 2.82 13.97 -1.36
C LEU A 136 3.40 14.53 -0.06
N ASP A 137 4.33 15.47 -0.19
CA ASP A 137 4.88 16.20 0.95
C ASP A 137 4.02 17.42 1.28
#